data_423e57ff7a40a5fb76f571a1f23a97a0
#
_entry.id   423e57ff7a40a5fb76f571a1f23a97a0
#
_cell.length_a   1.000
_cell.length_b   1.000
_cell.length_c   1.000
_cell.angle_alpha   90.00
_cell.angle_beta   90.00
_cell.angle_gamma   90.00
#
_symmetry.space_group_name_H-M   'P 1'
#
loop_
_entity.id
_entity.type
_entity.pdbx_description
1 polymer ?
#
loop_
_entity_poly.entity_id
_entity_poly.type
_entity_poly.pdbx_seq_one_letter_code
_entity_poly.pdbx_strand_id
1 'polypeptide(L)'
;MENILKITIVTFLGILISNFFTIGFANSQMISLEGTSNNDKITGREGNDKIEGGEGNDVLEGWFGDDELEGGEGDDKMKGSKGDDKLYGDEDNDNLKGYLGNDTLNGGEGNDKLEGGKGADILEGGEGADSFICDSDDVIVDFNHQEGDSIIGSCRYDYIPKELF
;
A
#
# COMPACT_ATOMS: atom_id res chain seq x y z
N MET A 1 -3.19 -4.75 28.23
CA MET A 1 -2.20 -3.66 28.09
C MET A 1 -1.39 -4.00 26.85
N GLU A 2 -1.73 -3.36 25.75
CA GLU A 2 -1.03 -3.53 24.48
C GLU A 2 0.32 -2.84 24.58
N ASN A 3 1.41 -3.59 24.45
CA ASN A 3 2.74 -3.04 24.36
C ASN A 3 3.00 -2.66 22.89
N ILE A 4 2.70 -1.42 22.52
CA ILE A 4 3.10 -0.86 21.25
C ILE A 4 4.59 -0.52 21.35
N LEU A 5 5.43 -1.23 20.63
CA LEU A 5 6.84 -0.89 20.48
C LEU A 5 6.98 0.07 19.30
N LYS A 6 7.14 1.37 19.59
CA LYS A 6 7.51 2.35 18.57
C LYS A 6 8.99 2.29 18.30
N ILE A 7 9.38 1.98 17.08
CA ILE A 7 10.78 2.03 16.64
C ILE A 7 10.89 3.16 15.63
N THR A 8 11.33 4.31 16.09
CA THR A 8 11.72 5.41 15.23
C THR A 8 13.17 5.21 14.82
N ILE A 9 13.41 4.99 13.53
CA ILE A 9 14.78 4.89 12.98
C ILE A 9 15.31 6.30 12.76
N VAL A 10 16.05 6.83 13.75
CA VAL A 10 16.75 8.10 13.57
C VAL A 10 18.15 7.79 13.02
N THR A 11 18.37 8.09 11.74
CA THR A 11 19.70 8.01 11.14
C THR A 11 20.56 9.16 11.60
N PHE A 12 21.51 8.88 12.49
CA PHE A 12 22.59 9.82 12.86
C PHE A 12 23.78 9.58 11.95
N LEU A 13 24.11 10.58 11.15
CA LEU A 13 25.38 10.80 10.45
C LEU A 13 25.84 9.76 9.40
N GLY A 14 25.53 9.99 8.13
CA GLY A 14 26.46 9.87 7.00
C GLY A 14 27.18 8.55 6.74
N ILE A 15 26.64 7.39 7.09
CA ILE A 15 27.21 6.10 6.70
C ILE A 15 26.15 5.33 5.92
N LEU A 16 26.49 5.02 4.65
CA LEU A 16 25.72 4.15 3.78
C LEU A 16 25.57 2.78 4.45
N ILE A 17 24.44 2.56 5.09
CA ILE A 17 24.01 1.22 5.45
C ILE A 17 22.81 0.95 4.54
N SER A 18 22.97 0.02 3.61
CA SER A 18 21.83 -0.57 2.92
C SER A 18 20.95 -1.19 4.00
N ASN A 19 19.84 -0.54 4.31
CA ASN A 19 19.05 -0.79 5.50
C ASN A 19 18.27 -2.11 5.36
N PHE A 20 18.91 -3.21 5.68
CA PHE A 20 18.23 -4.43 6.07
C PHE A 20 18.00 -4.35 7.58
N PHE A 21 16.90 -3.76 7.98
CA PHE A 21 16.51 -3.81 9.39
C PHE A 21 15.67 -5.07 9.62
N THR A 22 16.26 -6.05 10.27
CA THR A 22 15.61 -7.31 10.63
C THR A 22 15.46 -7.37 12.14
N ILE A 23 14.27 -7.02 12.68
CA ILE A 23 13.97 -7.27 14.09
C ILE A 23 13.41 -8.68 14.20
N GLY A 24 14.15 -9.57 14.86
CA GLY A 24 13.69 -10.90 15.16
C GLY A 24 12.92 -10.94 16.48
N PHE A 25 11.61 -10.83 16.45
CA PHE A 25 10.75 -11.16 17.58
C PHE A 25 9.71 -12.19 17.13
N ALA A 26 9.72 -13.35 17.77
CA ALA A 26 8.68 -14.33 17.64
C ALA A 26 7.51 -13.89 18.54
N ASN A 27 6.71 -12.93 18.06
CA ASN A 27 5.43 -12.59 18.67
C ASN A 27 4.62 -11.74 17.68
N SER A 28 3.36 -12.06 17.50
CA SER A 28 2.36 -11.31 16.71
C SER A 28 2.01 -9.97 17.38
N GLN A 29 2.99 -9.09 17.56
CA GLN A 29 2.81 -7.76 18.12
C GLN A 29 2.78 -6.74 17.01
N MET A 30 1.78 -5.86 17.05
CA MET A 30 1.74 -4.65 16.23
C MET A 30 3.03 -3.85 16.41
N ILE A 31 3.69 -3.53 15.31
CA ILE A 31 4.81 -2.59 15.27
C ILE A 31 4.45 -1.37 14.42
N SER A 32 5.07 -0.24 14.69
CA SER A 32 5.01 0.96 13.87
C SER A 32 6.41 1.24 13.36
N LEU A 33 6.56 1.27 12.04
CA LEU A 33 7.81 1.51 11.34
C LEU A 33 7.69 2.78 10.51
N GLU A 34 8.68 3.65 10.60
CA GLU A 34 8.73 4.91 9.84
C GLU A 34 10.03 4.91 9.02
N GLY A 35 9.92 5.18 7.73
CA GLY A 35 11.04 5.40 6.82
C GLY A 35 11.67 6.80 6.98
N THR A 36 12.38 7.22 5.97
CA THR A 36 13.13 8.48 5.95
C THR A 36 12.76 9.33 4.73
N SER A 37 13.60 10.25 4.33
CA SER A 37 13.48 10.97 3.06
C SER A 37 14.37 10.38 1.95
N ASN A 38 14.59 9.07 1.96
CA ASN A 38 15.35 8.35 0.94
C ASN A 38 14.65 7.04 0.64
N ASN A 39 14.98 6.44 -0.48
CA ASN A 39 14.46 5.14 -0.85
C ASN A 39 14.73 4.08 0.21
N ASP A 40 13.70 3.66 0.92
CA ASP A 40 13.77 2.71 2.03
C ASP A 40 13.23 1.32 1.63
N LYS A 41 13.65 0.31 2.38
CA LYS A 41 13.01 -1.00 2.32
C LYS A 41 12.57 -1.40 3.72
N ILE A 42 11.25 -1.47 3.92
CA ILE A 42 10.64 -1.71 5.22
C ILE A 42 9.77 -2.97 5.16
N THR A 43 9.85 -3.79 6.20
CA THR A 43 9.08 -5.05 6.28
C THR A 43 8.52 -5.23 7.68
N GLY A 44 7.20 -5.40 7.79
CA GLY A 44 6.47 -5.65 9.05
C GLY A 44 6.78 -7.03 9.64
N ARG A 45 6.21 -8.08 9.16
CA ARG A 45 6.37 -9.52 9.42
C ARG A 45 5.12 -10.22 9.94
N GLU A 46 4.99 -10.41 11.26
CA GLU A 46 3.84 -11.04 11.91
C GLU A 46 3.14 -10.05 12.83
N GLY A 47 1.84 -9.90 12.71
CA GLY A 47 1.03 -8.98 13.50
C GLY A 47 0.43 -7.90 12.61
N ASN A 48 -0.46 -7.10 13.16
CA ASN A 48 -1.10 -6.00 12.44
C ASN A 48 -0.20 -4.77 12.54
N ASP A 49 0.59 -4.52 11.52
CA ASP A 49 1.64 -3.51 11.54
C ASP A 49 1.21 -2.20 10.88
N LYS A 50 1.81 -1.08 11.31
CA LYS A 50 1.73 0.20 10.62
C LYS A 50 3.09 0.57 10.07
N ILE A 51 3.15 0.82 8.74
CA ILE A 51 4.40 1.12 8.01
C ILE A 51 4.20 2.41 7.22
N GLU A 52 5.09 3.38 7.41
CA GLU A 52 5.14 4.64 6.68
C GLU A 52 6.48 4.74 5.94
N GLY A 53 6.48 4.93 4.61
CA GLY A 53 7.67 5.07 3.77
C GLY A 53 8.32 6.42 3.94
N GLY A 54 7.61 7.48 3.65
CA GLY A 54 8.05 8.86 3.79
C GLY A 54 8.27 9.56 2.46
N GLU A 55 9.44 10.19 2.27
CA GLU A 55 9.83 10.71 0.95
C GLU A 55 10.76 9.70 0.27
N GLY A 56 10.63 9.54 -1.04
CA GLY A 56 11.52 8.67 -1.85
C GLY A 56 10.79 7.45 -2.39
N ASN A 57 11.45 6.68 -3.25
CA ASN A 57 10.83 5.51 -3.87
C ASN A 57 11.02 4.28 -2.99
N ASP A 58 10.02 3.93 -2.20
CA ASP A 58 10.10 2.95 -1.12
C ASP A 58 9.64 1.54 -1.53
N VAL A 59 10.02 0.55 -0.73
CA VAL A 59 9.51 -0.82 -0.84
C VAL A 59 8.99 -1.26 0.52
N LEU A 60 7.67 -1.36 0.63
CA LEU A 60 6.96 -1.70 1.87
C LEU A 60 6.32 -3.09 1.76
N GLU A 61 6.53 -3.94 2.75
CA GLU A 61 5.96 -5.30 2.82
C GLU A 61 5.36 -5.57 4.22
N GLY A 62 4.03 -5.79 4.34
CA GLY A 62 3.34 -6.12 5.60
C GLY A 62 3.63 -7.54 6.07
N TRP A 63 3.38 -8.55 5.26
CA TRP A 63 3.54 -10.00 5.40
C TRP A 63 2.34 -10.70 6.01
N PHE A 64 2.22 -10.83 7.31
CA PHE A 64 1.14 -11.58 7.99
C PHE A 64 0.45 -10.68 9.00
N GLY A 65 -0.83 -10.55 8.90
CA GLY A 65 -1.66 -9.72 9.76
C GLY A 65 -2.48 -8.75 8.91
N ASP A 66 -3.33 -7.99 9.54
CA ASP A 66 -4.08 -6.93 8.87
C ASP A 66 -3.27 -5.64 9.00
N ASP A 67 -2.51 -5.32 7.97
CA ASP A 67 -1.48 -4.28 7.98
C ASP A 67 -1.98 -2.96 7.39
N GLU A 68 -1.37 -1.85 7.81
CA GLU A 68 -1.60 -0.51 7.25
C GLU A 68 -0.27 0.03 6.71
N LEU A 69 -0.20 0.22 5.39
CA LEU A 69 0.97 0.70 4.68
C LEU A 69 0.66 2.05 4.02
N GLU A 70 1.56 3.02 4.18
CA GLU A 70 1.50 4.37 3.62
C GLU A 70 2.82 4.66 2.91
N GLY A 71 2.78 4.95 1.59
CA GLY A 71 3.95 5.19 0.77
C GLY A 71 4.55 6.56 1.04
N GLY A 72 3.84 7.61 0.66
CA GLY A 72 4.21 9.01 0.84
C GLY A 72 4.55 9.69 -0.48
N GLU A 73 5.67 10.44 -0.53
CA GLU A 73 6.14 11.08 -1.77
C GLU A 73 7.07 10.13 -2.54
N GLY A 74 6.76 9.85 -3.82
CA GLY A 74 7.62 9.08 -4.74
C GLY A 74 6.98 7.79 -5.26
N ASP A 75 7.62 7.17 -6.27
CA ASP A 75 7.08 5.95 -6.91
C ASP A 75 7.31 4.72 -6.01
N ASP A 76 6.30 4.33 -5.24
CA ASP A 76 6.40 3.30 -4.21
C ASP A 76 6.00 1.89 -4.69
N LYS A 77 6.47 0.89 -3.97
CA LYS A 77 6.10 -0.51 -4.18
C LYS A 77 5.63 -1.13 -2.87
N MET A 78 4.35 -1.45 -2.81
CA MET A 78 3.70 -1.89 -1.59
C MET A 78 3.07 -3.27 -1.74
N LYS A 79 3.17 -4.07 -0.69
CA LYS A 79 2.57 -5.40 -0.60
C LYS A 79 1.98 -5.63 0.78
N GLY A 80 0.66 -5.88 0.85
CA GLY A 80 0.00 -6.34 2.06
C GLY A 80 0.43 -7.76 2.41
N SER A 81 0.20 -8.68 1.55
CA SER A 81 0.55 -10.09 1.51
C SER A 81 -0.52 -11.00 2.10
N LYS A 82 -0.72 -11.15 3.36
CA LYS A 82 -1.74 -12.01 3.95
C LYS A 82 -2.40 -11.35 5.14
N GLY A 83 -3.70 -11.15 5.06
CA GLY A 83 -4.56 -10.46 6.00
C GLY A 83 -5.48 -9.51 5.25
N ASP A 84 -6.33 -8.83 5.95
CA ASP A 84 -7.16 -7.79 5.36
C ASP A 84 -6.41 -6.44 5.49
N ASP A 85 -5.63 -6.10 4.44
CA ASP A 85 -4.64 -5.03 4.46
C ASP A 85 -5.19 -3.69 3.94
N LYS A 86 -4.55 -2.59 4.34
CA LYS A 86 -4.79 -1.24 3.81
C LYS A 86 -3.52 -0.64 3.25
N LEU A 87 -3.55 -0.28 1.97
CA LEU A 87 -2.43 0.28 1.25
C LEU A 87 -2.81 1.65 0.71
N TYR A 88 -2.00 2.67 0.99
CA TYR A 88 -2.14 4.06 0.51
C TYR A 88 -0.84 4.45 -0.20
N GLY A 89 -0.93 4.74 -1.53
CA GLY A 89 0.24 5.16 -2.32
C GLY A 89 0.64 6.58 -2.00
N ASP A 90 -0.33 7.49 -1.97
CA ASP A 90 -0.29 8.93 -1.74
C ASP A 90 0.17 9.73 -2.97
N GLU A 91 1.41 10.21 -3.12
CA GLU A 91 1.86 11.04 -4.24
C GLU A 91 2.73 10.22 -5.23
N ASP A 92 2.70 10.61 -6.53
CA ASP A 92 3.45 10.00 -7.64
C ASP A 92 2.89 8.62 -8.08
N ASN A 93 3.66 7.78 -8.83
CA ASN A 93 3.11 6.61 -9.52
C ASN A 93 3.43 5.32 -8.78
N ASP A 94 2.45 4.75 -8.11
CA ASP A 94 2.60 3.67 -7.19
C ASP A 94 2.25 2.28 -7.74
N ASN A 95 2.75 1.25 -7.08
CA ASN A 95 2.42 -0.14 -7.37
C ASN A 95 2.00 -0.87 -6.10
N LEU A 96 0.69 -1.01 -5.92
CA LEU A 96 0.04 -1.58 -4.76
C LEU A 96 -0.45 -3.00 -5.04
N LYS A 97 -0.18 -3.93 -4.12
CA LYS A 97 -0.64 -5.33 -4.19
C LYS A 97 -1.16 -5.82 -2.85
N GLY A 98 -2.45 -6.18 -2.79
CA GLY A 98 -3.09 -6.77 -1.61
C GLY A 98 -2.61 -8.21 -1.37
N TYR A 99 -2.78 -9.10 -2.30
CA TYR A 99 -2.52 -10.54 -2.35
C TYR A 99 -3.61 -11.42 -1.76
N LEU A 100 -3.66 -11.72 -0.49
CA LEU A 100 -4.60 -12.64 0.16
C LEU A 100 -5.32 -11.95 1.32
N GLY A 101 -6.60 -11.79 1.22
CA GLY A 101 -7.47 -11.14 2.18
C GLY A 101 -8.49 -10.25 1.49
N ASN A 102 -9.25 -9.49 2.24
CA ASN A 102 -10.13 -8.48 1.68
C ASN A 102 -9.46 -7.13 1.87
N ASP A 103 -8.71 -6.73 0.86
CA ASP A 103 -7.79 -5.60 0.94
C ASP A 103 -8.46 -4.28 0.53
N THR A 104 -7.91 -3.18 1.00
CA THR A 104 -8.29 -1.83 0.56
C THR A 104 -7.05 -1.13 0.02
N LEU A 105 -7.07 -0.80 -1.27
CA LEU A 105 -5.99 -0.15 -1.98
C LEU A 105 -6.44 1.22 -2.47
N ASN A 106 -5.65 2.25 -2.17
CA ASN A 106 -5.84 3.61 -2.66
C ASN A 106 -4.53 4.08 -3.29
N GLY A 107 -4.55 4.39 -4.61
CA GLY A 107 -3.39 4.90 -5.33
C GLY A 107 -3.00 6.28 -4.87
N GLY A 108 -3.90 7.25 -5.01
CA GLY A 108 -3.71 8.65 -4.59
C GLY A 108 -3.58 9.61 -5.76
N GLU A 109 -2.49 10.38 -5.82
CA GLU A 109 -2.15 11.24 -6.97
C GLU A 109 -1.12 10.54 -7.85
N GLY A 110 -1.41 10.32 -9.13
CA GLY A 110 -0.43 9.72 -10.03
C GLY A 110 -1.04 8.75 -11.02
N ASN A 111 -0.21 7.94 -11.67
CA ASN A 111 -0.72 6.87 -12.54
C ASN A 111 -0.40 5.54 -11.91
N ASP A 112 -1.34 5.03 -11.16
CA ASP A 112 -1.12 3.95 -10.22
C ASP A 112 -1.44 2.58 -10.80
N LYS A 113 -0.82 1.57 -10.22
CA LYS A 113 -1.13 0.19 -10.51
C LYS A 113 -1.60 -0.53 -9.26
N LEU A 114 -2.87 -0.91 -9.25
CA LEU A 114 -3.53 -1.61 -8.16
C LEU A 114 -3.86 -3.06 -8.53
N GLU A 115 -3.41 -4.01 -7.73
CA GLU A 115 -3.71 -5.43 -7.86
C GLU A 115 -4.28 -5.93 -6.54
N GLY A 116 -5.61 -6.19 -6.48
CA GLY A 116 -6.29 -6.68 -5.29
C GLY A 116 -5.75 -8.05 -4.87
N GLY A 117 -5.98 -9.04 -5.68
CA GLY A 117 -5.46 -10.38 -5.44
C GLY A 117 -6.57 -11.41 -5.24
N LYS A 118 -6.58 -12.10 -4.11
CA LYS A 118 -7.65 -13.04 -3.74
C LYS A 118 -8.41 -12.49 -2.55
N GLY A 119 -9.69 -12.35 -2.70
CA GLY A 119 -10.60 -11.84 -1.70
C GLY A 119 -11.65 -10.97 -2.33
N ALA A 120 -12.30 -10.16 -1.55
CA ALA A 120 -13.21 -9.14 -2.03
C ALA A 120 -12.59 -7.77 -1.74
N ASP A 121 -11.84 -7.28 -2.72
CA ASP A 121 -11.00 -6.12 -2.55
C ASP A 121 -11.71 -4.82 -2.95
N ILE A 122 -11.30 -3.72 -2.33
CA ILE A 122 -11.76 -2.37 -2.66
C ILE A 122 -10.58 -1.61 -3.25
N LEU A 123 -10.74 -1.13 -4.49
CA LEU A 123 -9.70 -0.45 -5.25
C LEU A 123 -10.17 0.97 -5.58
N GLU A 124 -9.35 1.96 -5.21
CA GLU A 124 -9.51 3.38 -5.53
C GLU A 124 -8.23 3.87 -6.20
N GLY A 125 -8.32 4.33 -7.46
CA GLY A 125 -7.17 4.83 -8.20
C GLY A 125 -6.74 6.20 -7.72
N GLY A 126 -7.69 7.13 -7.66
CA GLY A 126 -7.46 8.51 -7.29
C GLY A 126 -7.35 9.41 -8.52
N GLU A 127 -6.42 10.40 -8.49
CA GLU A 127 -6.18 11.29 -9.62
C GLU A 127 -5.15 10.69 -10.57
N GLY A 128 -5.51 10.52 -11.85
CA GLY A 128 -4.58 10.09 -12.88
C GLY A 128 -5.09 9.00 -13.80
N ALA A 129 -4.18 8.30 -14.45
CA ALA A 129 -4.50 7.22 -15.37
C ALA A 129 -4.12 5.86 -14.76
N ASP A 130 -5.07 5.24 -14.07
CA ASP A 130 -4.81 4.10 -13.22
C ASP A 130 -5.02 2.75 -13.91
N SER A 131 -4.33 1.74 -13.41
CA SER A 131 -4.43 0.38 -13.92
C SER A 131 -4.85 -0.59 -12.81
N PHE A 132 -6.05 -1.13 -12.95
CA PHE A 132 -6.65 -2.07 -12.01
C PHE A 132 -6.50 -3.51 -12.50
N ILE A 133 -5.95 -4.39 -11.67
CA ILE A 133 -5.90 -5.84 -11.88
C ILE A 133 -6.75 -6.48 -10.78
N CYS A 134 -7.87 -7.09 -11.17
CA CYS A 134 -8.90 -7.48 -10.24
C CYS A 134 -9.73 -8.68 -10.74
N ASP A 135 -10.44 -9.33 -9.84
CA ASP A 135 -11.35 -10.43 -10.14
C ASP A 135 -12.83 -10.06 -9.91
N SER A 136 -13.76 -11.05 -9.96
CA SER A 136 -15.21 -10.78 -9.92
C SER A 136 -15.73 -10.36 -8.55
N ASP A 137 -14.96 -10.56 -7.51
CA ASP A 137 -15.34 -10.26 -6.13
C ASP A 137 -14.91 -8.85 -5.72
N ASP A 138 -13.98 -8.26 -6.50
CA ASP A 138 -13.43 -6.92 -6.27
C ASP A 138 -14.35 -5.79 -6.77
N VAL A 139 -14.20 -4.63 -6.15
CA VAL A 139 -14.92 -3.40 -6.49
C VAL A 139 -13.94 -2.24 -6.70
N ILE A 140 -14.03 -1.60 -7.88
CA ILE A 140 -13.38 -0.30 -8.11
C ILE A 140 -14.41 0.79 -7.80
N VAL A 141 -14.03 1.76 -6.96
CA VAL A 141 -14.95 2.77 -6.45
C VAL A 141 -14.95 4.09 -7.23
N ASP A 142 -13.92 4.36 -8.03
CA ASP A 142 -13.73 5.66 -8.72
C ASP A 142 -13.35 5.58 -10.19
N PHE A 143 -13.54 4.45 -10.86
CA PHE A 143 -13.14 4.22 -12.24
C PHE A 143 -13.53 5.34 -13.21
N ASN A 144 -12.54 5.97 -13.88
CA ASN A 144 -12.72 7.11 -14.75
C ASN A 144 -12.00 6.99 -16.11
N HIS A 145 -12.73 6.56 -17.13
CA HIS A 145 -12.21 6.48 -18.50
C HIS A 145 -11.66 7.78 -19.09
N GLN A 146 -12.08 8.95 -18.59
CA GLN A 146 -11.65 10.23 -19.13
C GLN A 146 -10.25 10.61 -18.61
N GLU A 147 -9.85 10.08 -17.49
CA GLU A 147 -8.50 10.21 -16.93
C GLU A 147 -7.54 9.18 -17.51
N GLY A 148 -8.06 8.12 -18.09
CA GLY A 148 -7.26 7.12 -18.80
C GLY A 148 -7.20 5.76 -18.11
N ASP A 149 -8.05 5.53 -17.13
CA ASP A 149 -8.09 4.29 -16.36
C ASP A 149 -8.32 3.05 -17.22
N SER A 150 -7.69 1.98 -16.81
CA SER A 150 -7.72 0.69 -17.48
C SER A 150 -7.98 -0.46 -16.50
N ILE A 151 -8.76 -1.46 -16.95
CA ILE A 151 -9.05 -2.66 -16.18
C ILE A 151 -8.48 -3.89 -16.87
N ILE A 152 -7.81 -4.73 -16.09
CA ILE A 152 -7.37 -6.08 -16.47
C ILE A 152 -8.07 -7.07 -15.54
N GLY A 153 -9.08 -7.76 -16.04
CA GLY A 153 -9.84 -8.71 -15.23
C GLY A 153 -11.35 -8.54 -15.39
N SER A 154 -12.11 -8.85 -14.34
CA SER A 154 -13.56 -8.86 -14.33
C SER A 154 -14.18 -8.23 -13.09
N CYS A 155 -13.61 -7.17 -12.63
CA CYS A 155 -14.09 -6.44 -11.45
C CYS A 155 -15.47 -5.81 -11.65
N ARG A 156 -16.11 -5.49 -10.55
CA ARG A 156 -17.25 -4.60 -10.50
C ARG A 156 -16.75 -3.16 -10.32
N TYR A 157 -17.37 -2.23 -11.00
CA TYR A 157 -17.13 -0.81 -10.81
C TYR A 157 -18.44 -0.05 -10.80
N ASP A 158 -18.54 0.91 -9.89
CA ASP A 158 -19.65 1.83 -9.86
C ASP A 158 -19.33 3.02 -10.78
N TYR A 159 -19.85 2.94 -12.03
CA TYR A 159 -19.76 4.08 -12.94
C TYR A 159 -20.71 5.18 -12.44
N ILE A 160 -20.15 6.24 -11.86
CA ILE A 160 -20.89 7.47 -11.55
C ILE A 160 -20.74 8.41 -12.74
N PRO A 161 -21.78 8.56 -13.61
CA PRO A 161 -21.71 9.56 -14.67
C PRO A 161 -21.63 10.97 -14.05
N LYS A 162 -20.60 11.72 -14.36
CA LYS A 162 -20.43 13.14 -13.93
C LYS A 162 -21.49 14.10 -14.51
N GLU A 163 -22.59 13.62 -15.11
CA GLU A 163 -23.67 14.46 -15.67
C GLU A 163 -24.73 14.92 -14.64
N LEU A 164 -24.48 14.68 -13.34
CA LEU A 164 -25.43 15.02 -12.27
C LEU A 164 -24.96 16.13 -11.31
N PHE A 165 -23.90 16.87 -11.64
CA PHE A 165 -23.46 18.00 -10.84
C PHE A 165 -23.30 19.27 -11.67
#